data_0e839cdd27dadfe4651f967f96a2d0c3
#
_entry.id   0e839cdd27dadfe4651f967f96a2d0c3
#
_cell.length_a   1.000
_cell.length_b   1.000
_cell.length_c   1.000
_cell.angle_alpha   90.00
_cell.angle_beta   90.00
_cell.angle_gamma   90.00
#
_symmetry.space_group_name_H-M   'P 1'
#
loop_
_entity.id
_entity.type
_entity.pdbx_description
1 polymer ?
#
loop_
_entity_poly.entity_id
_entity_poly.type
_entity_poly.pdbx_seq_one_letter_code
_entity_poly.pdbx_strand_id
1 'polypeptide(L)'
;GAVGCGCGRRRRGLSVPRRATWHGGWWAHARQRPSPNFGPRPAGAGISLVVLHSISLPPAHYAGDGVERLFLNRLDWDAHPYYQGLRGLEVSAHFFVRRGGRVLQFVSCEQRAWHAGRSVWRGRENCNDFSIGIELEGLEGDRFDTPQYEALTKLLRALARRYPLSEAVGHEHVAPVRKADPGPG
;
A
#
# COMPACT_ATOMS: atom_id res chain seq x y z
N GLY A 1 10.86 66.10 -29.61
CA GLY A 1 10.31 65.20 -28.63
C GLY A 1 10.43 63.78 -29.08
N ALA A 2 11.37 63.01 -28.53
CA ALA A 2 11.49 61.57 -28.80
C ALA A 2 10.84 60.80 -27.63
N VAL A 3 9.85 59.96 -27.94
CA VAL A 3 9.18 59.05 -27.00
C VAL A 3 9.89 57.71 -27.08
N GLY A 4 10.61 57.36 -26.01
CA GLY A 4 11.24 56.06 -25.87
C GLY A 4 10.21 54.95 -25.57
N CYS A 5 10.14 53.94 -26.43
CA CYS A 5 9.32 52.75 -26.26
C CYS A 5 10.08 51.73 -25.40
N GLY A 6 9.72 51.59 -24.08
CA GLY A 6 10.27 50.62 -23.16
C GLY A 6 9.71 49.22 -23.43
N CYS A 7 10.53 48.36 -24.05
CA CYS A 7 10.23 46.97 -24.28
C CYS A 7 10.44 46.17 -22.98
N GLY A 8 9.34 45.95 -22.24
CA GLY A 8 9.34 45.13 -21.03
C GLY A 8 9.53 43.65 -21.38
N ARG A 9 10.72 43.09 -21.21
CA ARG A 9 10.97 41.66 -21.31
C ARG A 9 10.27 40.95 -20.15
N ARG A 10 9.15 40.30 -20.45
CA ARG A 10 8.51 39.34 -19.53
C ARG A 10 9.47 38.17 -19.29
N ARG A 11 10.01 38.09 -18.09
CA ARG A 11 10.76 36.90 -17.64
C ARG A 11 9.81 35.73 -17.68
N ARG A 12 9.99 34.79 -18.62
CA ARG A 12 9.36 33.48 -18.58
C ARG A 12 9.90 32.75 -17.36
N GLY A 13 9.07 32.64 -16.32
CA GLY A 13 9.40 31.81 -15.17
C GLY A 13 9.62 30.38 -15.66
N LEU A 14 10.79 29.84 -15.43
CA LEU A 14 11.10 28.44 -15.64
C LEU A 14 10.22 27.65 -14.66
N SER A 15 9.13 27.06 -15.16
CA SER A 15 8.34 26.10 -14.39
C SER A 15 9.20 24.87 -14.18
N VAL A 16 9.65 24.67 -12.94
CA VAL A 16 10.29 23.41 -12.55
C VAL A 16 9.27 22.28 -12.82
N PRO A 17 9.63 21.28 -13.66
CA PRO A 17 8.70 20.19 -13.94
C PRO A 17 8.34 19.50 -12.64
N ARG A 18 7.05 19.45 -12.30
CA ARG A 18 6.55 18.68 -11.15
C ARG A 18 6.96 17.24 -11.38
N ARG A 19 7.81 16.69 -10.51
CA ARG A 19 8.17 15.26 -10.58
C ARG A 19 6.88 14.43 -10.59
N ALA A 20 6.81 13.47 -11.52
CA ALA A 20 5.68 12.57 -11.60
C ALA A 20 5.50 11.85 -10.25
N THR A 21 4.27 11.86 -9.74
CA THR A 21 3.95 11.23 -8.45
C THR A 21 3.92 9.69 -8.55
N TRP A 22 3.77 9.16 -9.76
CA TRP A 22 3.68 7.74 -10.06
C TRP A 22 4.55 7.35 -11.26
N HIS A 23 5.19 6.19 -11.17
CA HIS A 23 5.96 5.58 -12.24
C HIS A 23 5.59 4.10 -12.36
N GLY A 24 4.82 3.72 -13.40
CA GLY A 24 4.41 2.31 -13.61
C GLY A 24 3.74 1.66 -12.39
N GLY A 25 2.84 2.39 -11.70
CA GLY A 25 2.17 1.89 -10.51
C GLY A 25 2.99 1.99 -9.21
N TRP A 26 4.20 2.55 -9.27
CA TRP A 26 5.04 2.84 -8.09
C TRP A 26 4.85 4.28 -7.65
N TRP A 27 4.53 4.49 -6.36
CA TRP A 27 4.32 5.81 -5.78
C TRP A 27 5.67 6.45 -5.37
N ALA A 28 5.94 7.66 -5.87
CA ALA A 28 7.22 8.34 -5.66
C ALA A 28 7.49 8.71 -4.18
N HIS A 29 6.46 8.72 -3.33
CA HIS A 29 6.58 9.02 -1.89
C HIS A 29 6.72 7.77 -1.02
N ALA A 30 6.70 6.57 -1.59
CA ALA A 30 6.97 5.33 -0.89
C ALA A 30 8.40 4.86 -1.12
N ARG A 31 9.01 4.27 -0.09
CA ARG A 31 10.28 3.55 -0.25
C ARG A 31 10.00 2.21 -0.93
N GLN A 32 10.56 2.00 -2.11
CA GLN A 32 10.36 0.77 -2.87
C GLN A 32 11.18 -0.39 -2.30
N ARG A 33 10.52 -1.54 -2.13
CA ARG A 33 11.08 -2.81 -1.67
C ARG A 33 10.44 -3.95 -2.48
N PRO A 34 10.80 -4.14 -3.76
CA PRO A 34 10.11 -5.08 -4.64
C PRO A 34 10.03 -6.49 -4.09
N SER A 35 8.81 -7.00 -3.93
CA SER A 35 8.52 -8.38 -3.53
C SER A 35 8.47 -9.28 -4.76
N PRO A 36 8.91 -10.56 -4.66
CA PRO A 36 8.68 -11.55 -5.70
C PRO A 36 7.22 -12.09 -5.71
N ASN A 37 6.44 -11.84 -4.65
CA ASN A 37 5.11 -12.40 -4.42
C ASN A 37 4.03 -11.53 -5.10
N PHE A 38 3.94 -11.61 -6.42
CA PHE A 38 2.92 -10.93 -7.20
C PHE A 38 2.61 -11.67 -8.49
N GLY A 39 1.54 -11.29 -9.15
CA GLY A 39 1.17 -11.80 -10.47
C GLY A 39 0.46 -10.74 -11.31
N PRO A 40 0.15 -11.06 -12.57
CA PRO A 40 -0.63 -10.17 -13.41
C PRO A 40 -2.07 -10.05 -12.87
N ARG A 41 -2.69 -8.91 -13.08
CA ARG A 41 -4.14 -8.79 -12.89
C ARG A 41 -4.85 -9.45 -14.07
N PRO A 42 -6.02 -10.09 -13.85
CA PRO A 42 -6.83 -10.59 -14.96
C PRO A 42 -7.19 -9.47 -15.93
N ALA A 43 -7.29 -9.79 -17.21
CA ALA A 43 -7.68 -8.83 -18.24
C ALA A 43 -9.05 -8.22 -17.90
N GLY A 44 -9.14 -6.89 -17.98
CA GLY A 44 -10.36 -6.15 -17.65
C GLY A 44 -10.66 -5.98 -16.15
N ALA A 45 -9.83 -6.52 -15.26
CA ALA A 45 -9.94 -6.28 -13.82
C ALA A 45 -9.49 -4.85 -13.50
N GLY A 46 -10.44 -3.91 -13.46
CA GLY A 46 -10.20 -2.55 -12.99
C GLY A 46 -9.93 -2.52 -11.49
N ILE A 47 -8.98 -1.67 -11.07
CA ILE A 47 -8.68 -1.46 -9.64
C ILE A 47 -9.78 -0.58 -9.06
N SER A 48 -10.62 -1.14 -8.19
CA SER A 48 -11.80 -0.46 -7.64
C SER A 48 -11.92 -0.52 -6.12
N LEU A 49 -11.06 -1.29 -5.46
CA LEU A 49 -11.13 -1.54 -4.02
C LEU A 49 -9.77 -1.28 -3.36
N VAL A 50 -9.79 -0.80 -2.12
CA VAL A 50 -8.67 -0.88 -1.19
C VAL A 50 -9.03 -1.84 -0.07
N VAL A 51 -8.13 -2.76 0.27
CA VAL A 51 -8.27 -3.64 1.43
C VAL A 51 -7.20 -3.26 2.45
N LEU A 52 -7.66 -2.88 3.64
CA LEU A 52 -6.82 -2.52 4.77
C LEU A 52 -6.56 -3.74 5.64
N HIS A 53 -5.33 -3.88 6.09
CA HIS A 53 -4.86 -4.94 6.96
C HIS A 53 -4.08 -4.36 8.13
N SER A 54 -3.85 -5.18 9.15
CA SER A 54 -2.84 -4.91 10.18
C SER A 54 -1.88 -6.08 10.30
N ILE A 55 -0.62 -5.78 10.48
CA ILE A 55 0.44 -6.79 10.62
C ILE A 55 1.57 -6.29 11.53
N SER A 56 2.07 -7.18 12.36
CA SER A 56 3.34 -7.03 13.06
C SER A 56 4.02 -8.39 13.17
N LEU A 57 5.33 -8.46 13.05
CA LEU A 57 6.10 -9.72 13.12
C LEU A 57 7.38 -9.54 13.94
N PRO A 58 7.50 -10.28 15.08
CA PRO A 58 6.43 -11.09 15.70
C PRO A 58 5.23 -10.23 16.11
N PRO A 59 4.05 -10.81 16.42
CA PRO A 59 2.90 -10.05 16.87
C PRO A 59 3.23 -9.08 18.00
N ALA A 60 2.71 -7.83 17.91
CA ALA A 60 2.97 -6.74 18.83
C ALA A 60 4.42 -6.25 18.89
N HIS A 61 5.29 -6.69 17.99
CA HIS A 61 6.64 -6.13 17.82
C HIS A 61 6.67 -5.18 16.63
N TYR A 62 7.01 -3.94 16.91
CA TYR A 62 7.06 -2.85 15.94
C TYR A 62 8.51 -2.43 15.66
N ALA A 63 8.73 -1.68 14.61
CA ALA A 63 10.04 -1.19 14.17
C ALA A 63 11.05 -2.26 13.68
N GLY A 64 10.78 -3.57 13.82
CA GLY A 64 11.58 -4.65 13.25
C GLY A 64 11.45 -4.76 11.72
N ASP A 65 12.14 -5.69 11.10
CA ASP A 65 12.10 -5.95 9.66
C ASP A 65 11.36 -7.26 9.29
N GLY A 66 10.69 -7.89 10.26
CA GLY A 66 10.01 -9.19 10.06
C GLY A 66 8.98 -9.16 8.93
N VAL A 67 8.14 -8.13 8.86
CA VAL A 67 7.15 -7.97 7.79
C VAL A 67 7.83 -7.79 6.44
N GLU A 68 8.85 -6.94 6.35
CA GLU A 68 9.62 -6.76 5.11
C GLU A 68 10.25 -8.09 4.66
N ARG A 69 10.87 -8.83 5.59
CA ARG A 69 11.48 -10.13 5.30
C ARG A 69 10.45 -11.16 4.84
N LEU A 70 9.26 -11.17 5.44
CA LEU A 70 8.18 -12.06 5.01
C LEU A 70 7.80 -11.77 3.56
N PHE A 71 7.52 -10.52 3.21
CA PHE A 71 7.12 -10.14 1.86
C PHE A 71 8.22 -10.32 0.81
N LEU A 72 9.48 -10.38 1.24
CA LEU A 72 10.64 -10.63 0.38
C LEU A 72 11.08 -12.10 0.34
N ASN A 73 10.34 -13.02 0.97
CA ASN A 73 10.70 -14.44 1.14
C ASN A 73 12.08 -14.63 1.80
N ARG A 74 12.40 -13.79 2.78
CA ARG A 74 13.68 -13.77 3.51
C ARG A 74 13.51 -13.90 5.01
N LEU A 75 12.31 -14.27 5.48
CA LEU A 75 12.07 -14.48 6.90
C LEU A 75 12.82 -15.73 7.36
N ASP A 76 13.63 -15.58 8.40
CA ASP A 76 14.26 -16.71 9.07
C ASP A 76 13.21 -17.38 9.97
N TRP A 77 12.71 -18.52 9.52
CA TRP A 77 11.65 -19.27 10.19
C TRP A 77 12.06 -19.74 11.59
N ASP A 78 13.35 -19.90 11.85
CA ASP A 78 13.89 -20.41 13.10
C ASP A 78 14.24 -19.29 14.10
N ALA A 79 14.18 -18.02 13.65
CA ALA A 79 14.51 -16.87 14.50
C ALA A 79 13.48 -16.58 15.60
N HIS A 80 12.24 -17.07 15.47
CA HIS A 80 11.19 -16.87 16.47
C HIS A 80 10.14 -18.00 16.39
N PRO A 81 9.62 -18.51 17.53
CA PRO A 81 8.62 -19.60 17.54
C PRO A 81 7.38 -19.31 16.68
N TYR A 82 6.89 -18.07 16.69
CA TYR A 82 5.75 -17.64 15.87
C TYR A 82 5.98 -17.84 14.36
N TYR A 83 7.23 -17.68 13.89
CA TYR A 83 7.56 -17.79 12.48
C TYR A 83 7.47 -19.23 11.94
N GLN A 84 7.53 -20.23 12.82
CA GLN A 84 7.35 -21.63 12.42
C GLN A 84 5.98 -21.85 11.76
N GLY A 85 4.92 -21.19 12.26
CA GLY A 85 3.58 -21.25 11.68
C GLY A 85 3.44 -20.54 10.34
N LEU A 86 4.43 -19.75 9.94
CA LEU A 86 4.46 -19.03 8.67
C LEU A 86 5.34 -19.70 7.62
N ARG A 87 5.99 -20.82 7.97
CA ARG A 87 6.96 -21.50 7.10
C ARG A 87 6.36 -21.83 5.73
N GLY A 88 7.02 -21.37 4.68
CA GLY A 88 6.58 -21.57 3.31
C GLY A 88 5.44 -20.63 2.85
N LEU A 89 5.01 -19.69 3.69
CA LEU A 89 3.99 -18.71 3.32
C LEU A 89 4.59 -17.67 2.37
N GLU A 90 4.03 -17.55 1.18
CA GLU A 90 4.35 -16.53 0.19
C GLU A 90 3.20 -15.55 0.08
N VAL A 91 3.37 -14.36 0.63
CA VAL A 91 2.38 -13.28 0.67
C VAL A 91 3.05 -11.93 0.41
N SER A 92 2.25 -10.94 0.08
CA SER A 92 2.69 -9.56 -0.08
C SER A 92 1.52 -8.60 0.11
N ALA A 93 1.80 -7.31 0.25
CA ALA A 93 0.83 -6.23 0.04
C ALA A 93 1.43 -5.21 -0.92
N HIS A 94 0.61 -4.31 -1.45
CA HIS A 94 1.14 -3.21 -2.25
C HIS A 94 1.91 -2.24 -1.37
N PHE A 95 1.33 -1.88 -0.23
CA PHE A 95 1.93 -0.92 0.70
C PHE A 95 1.99 -1.45 2.13
N PHE A 96 2.97 -0.97 2.86
CA PHE A 96 3.10 -1.16 4.30
C PHE A 96 3.38 0.19 4.95
N VAL A 97 2.48 0.63 5.84
CA VAL A 97 2.59 1.89 6.57
C VAL A 97 3.08 1.59 7.97
N ARG A 98 4.33 1.91 8.22
CA ARG A 98 4.98 1.69 9.52
C ARG A 98 4.49 2.67 10.57
N ARG A 99 4.62 2.30 11.84
CA ARG A 99 4.52 3.25 12.93
C ARG A 99 5.43 4.45 12.66
N GLY A 100 5.02 5.66 12.94
CA GLY A 100 5.74 6.86 12.51
C GLY A 100 5.47 7.28 11.06
N GLY A 101 4.60 6.59 10.32
CA GLY A 101 4.06 7.05 9.03
C GLY A 101 4.95 6.79 7.80
N ARG A 102 6.05 6.05 7.95
CA ARG A 102 6.87 5.67 6.78
C ARG A 102 6.12 4.67 5.92
N VAL A 103 6.02 4.95 4.62
CA VAL A 103 5.37 4.08 3.65
C VAL A 103 6.41 3.31 2.84
N LEU A 104 6.28 1.98 2.82
CA LEU A 104 7.01 1.10 1.93
C LEU A 104 6.07 0.58 0.87
N GLN A 105 6.58 0.34 -0.35
CA GLN A 105 5.82 -0.28 -1.43
C GLN A 105 6.55 -1.51 -1.94
N PHE A 106 5.84 -2.64 -1.99
CA PHE A 106 6.39 -3.95 -2.35
C PHE A 106 5.95 -4.44 -3.72
N VAL A 107 4.78 -4.02 -4.18
CA VAL A 107 4.23 -4.43 -5.48
C VAL A 107 3.72 -3.19 -6.20
N SER A 108 3.96 -3.12 -7.51
CA SER A 108 3.34 -2.10 -8.36
C SER A 108 1.82 -2.22 -8.27
N CYS A 109 1.09 -1.10 -8.17
CA CYS A 109 -0.38 -1.12 -8.19
C CYS A 109 -0.96 -1.71 -9.48
N GLU A 110 -0.21 -1.69 -10.58
CA GLU A 110 -0.61 -2.31 -11.85
C GLU A 110 -0.58 -3.85 -11.78
N GLN A 111 0.12 -4.43 -10.81
CA GLN A 111 0.21 -5.86 -10.55
C GLN A 111 -0.70 -6.26 -9.38
N ARG A 112 -0.93 -7.55 -9.25
CA ARG A 112 -1.72 -8.17 -8.21
C ARG A 112 -0.83 -8.63 -7.06
N ALA A 113 -0.89 -7.99 -5.90
CA ALA A 113 -0.27 -8.48 -4.67
C ALA A 113 -1.11 -9.62 -4.06
N TRP A 114 -0.50 -10.41 -3.20
CA TRP A 114 -1.13 -11.57 -2.56
C TRP A 114 -1.42 -11.29 -1.08
N HIS A 115 -2.51 -10.54 -0.81
CA HIS A 115 -2.87 -10.04 0.54
C HIS A 115 -4.22 -10.52 1.07
N ALA A 116 -5.22 -10.68 0.18
CA ALA A 116 -6.59 -10.97 0.62
C ALA A 116 -6.91 -12.46 0.75
N GLY A 117 -6.11 -13.32 0.09
CA GLY A 117 -6.37 -14.76 0.05
C GLY A 117 -7.75 -15.06 -0.54
N ARG A 118 -8.40 -16.11 -0.02
CA ARG A 118 -9.80 -16.42 -0.37
C ARG A 118 -10.70 -15.33 0.19
N SER A 119 -11.35 -14.57 -0.67
CA SER A 119 -12.07 -13.35 -0.32
C SER A 119 -13.19 -13.07 -1.32
N VAL A 120 -14.22 -12.37 -0.85
CA VAL A 120 -15.38 -11.96 -1.66
C VAL A 120 -15.77 -10.54 -1.27
N TRP A 121 -16.03 -9.68 -2.24
CA TRP A 121 -16.60 -8.36 -2.01
C TRP A 121 -17.71 -8.07 -3.01
N ARG A 122 -18.93 -7.81 -2.51
CA ARG A 122 -20.12 -7.53 -3.34
C ARG A 122 -20.35 -8.59 -4.44
N GLY A 123 -20.18 -9.86 -4.11
CA GLY A 123 -20.36 -10.98 -5.04
C GLY A 123 -19.20 -11.21 -6.01
N ARG A 124 -18.12 -10.41 -5.94
CA ARG A 124 -16.89 -10.63 -6.71
C ARG A 124 -15.88 -11.39 -5.84
N GLU A 125 -15.47 -12.55 -6.32
CA GLU A 125 -14.43 -13.36 -5.67
C GLU A 125 -13.02 -12.86 -5.98
N ASN A 126 -12.03 -13.34 -5.19
CA ASN A 126 -10.61 -13.07 -5.37
C ASN A 126 -10.28 -11.57 -5.36
N CYS A 127 -10.52 -10.91 -4.22
CA CYS A 127 -10.30 -9.47 -4.07
C CYS A 127 -8.88 -9.00 -4.47
N ASN A 128 -7.86 -9.88 -4.43
CA ASN A 128 -6.53 -9.57 -4.97
C ASN A 128 -6.57 -9.07 -6.43
N ASP A 129 -7.52 -9.55 -7.22
CA ASP A 129 -7.59 -9.26 -8.67
C ASP A 129 -7.90 -7.79 -8.95
N PHE A 130 -8.71 -7.14 -8.09
CA PHE A 130 -9.24 -5.80 -8.30
C PHE A 130 -9.01 -4.83 -7.13
N SER A 131 -8.16 -5.20 -6.18
CA SER A 131 -7.86 -4.35 -5.02
C SER A 131 -6.40 -3.95 -4.91
N ILE A 132 -6.16 -2.94 -4.08
CA ILE A 132 -4.86 -2.56 -3.56
C ILE A 132 -4.85 -2.91 -2.08
N GLY A 133 -3.92 -3.78 -1.64
CA GLY A 133 -3.73 -4.13 -0.24
C GLY A 133 -2.78 -3.16 0.45
N ILE A 134 -3.19 -2.64 1.59
CA ILE A 134 -2.39 -1.76 2.44
C ILE A 134 -2.34 -2.36 3.85
N GLU A 135 -1.14 -2.68 4.30
CA GLU A 135 -0.88 -3.12 5.67
C GLU A 135 -0.52 -1.94 6.56
N LEU A 136 -1.09 -1.88 7.74
CA LEU A 136 -0.69 -0.96 8.81
C LEU A 136 0.12 -1.73 9.85
N GLU A 137 1.28 -1.22 10.24
CA GLU A 137 2.09 -1.84 11.31
C GLU A 137 1.33 -1.72 12.63
N GLY A 138 0.82 -2.85 13.11
CA GLY A 138 -0.04 -2.87 14.27
C GLY A 138 -0.50 -4.27 14.60
N LEU A 139 -1.39 -4.36 15.56
CA LEU A 139 -2.09 -5.56 15.95
C LEU A 139 -3.59 -5.36 15.73
N GLU A 140 -4.28 -6.42 15.38
CA GLU A 140 -5.73 -6.43 15.20
C GLU A 140 -6.46 -5.84 16.41
N GLY A 141 -7.34 -4.88 16.16
CA GLY A 141 -8.14 -4.21 17.17
C GLY A 141 -7.42 -3.12 17.97
N ASP A 142 -6.11 -2.94 17.77
CA ASP A 142 -5.36 -1.86 18.39
C ASP A 142 -5.54 -0.54 17.62
N ARG A 143 -5.27 0.56 18.33
CA ARG A 143 -5.18 1.87 17.68
C ARG A 143 -3.85 2.01 16.93
N PHE A 144 -3.92 2.64 15.77
CA PHE A 144 -2.75 3.02 15.01
C PHE A 144 -2.26 4.42 15.44
N ASP A 145 -1.00 4.73 15.15
CA ASP A 145 -0.42 6.03 15.50
C ASP A 145 -0.92 7.14 14.56
N THR A 146 -1.03 8.37 15.07
CA THR A 146 -1.43 9.53 14.26
C THR A 146 -0.65 9.67 12.96
N PRO A 147 0.70 9.52 12.93
CA PRO A 147 1.45 9.54 11.66
C PRO A 147 1.05 8.46 10.66
N GLN A 148 0.54 7.30 11.13
CA GLN A 148 0.03 6.27 10.23
C GLN A 148 -1.27 6.71 9.55
N TYR A 149 -2.22 7.30 10.29
CA TYR A 149 -3.45 7.84 9.70
C TYR A 149 -3.17 8.99 8.71
N GLU A 150 -2.21 9.86 9.01
CA GLU A 150 -1.79 10.93 8.10
C GLU A 150 -1.19 10.37 6.82
N ALA A 151 -0.29 9.38 6.92
CA ALA A 151 0.33 8.70 5.79
C ALA A 151 -0.70 7.93 4.97
N LEU A 152 -1.61 7.19 5.63
CA LEU A 152 -2.70 6.46 4.98
C LEU A 152 -3.62 7.43 4.22
N THR A 153 -4.01 8.54 4.83
CA THR A 153 -4.84 9.56 4.18
C THR A 153 -4.18 10.12 2.92
N LYS A 154 -2.89 10.42 2.99
CA LYS A 154 -2.10 10.86 1.82
C LYS A 154 -2.09 9.80 0.72
N LEU A 155 -1.83 8.54 1.08
CA LEU A 155 -1.78 7.43 0.15
C LEU A 155 -3.15 7.20 -0.51
N LEU A 156 -4.23 7.13 0.28
CA LEU A 156 -5.59 6.94 -0.24
C LEU A 156 -6.00 8.05 -1.20
N ARG A 157 -5.69 9.31 -0.89
CA ARG A 157 -5.94 10.43 -1.80
C ARG A 157 -5.14 10.31 -3.10
N ALA A 158 -3.89 9.86 -3.04
CA ALA A 158 -3.06 9.66 -4.23
C ALA A 158 -3.59 8.51 -5.10
N LEU A 159 -4.02 7.41 -4.48
CA LEU A 159 -4.64 6.28 -5.15
C LEU A 159 -5.98 6.64 -5.80
N ALA A 160 -6.86 7.35 -5.09
CA ALA A 160 -8.16 7.77 -5.60
C ALA A 160 -8.08 8.75 -6.79
N ARG A 161 -6.98 9.50 -6.90
CA ARG A 161 -6.73 10.34 -8.08
C ARG A 161 -6.26 9.57 -9.30
N ARG A 162 -5.72 8.37 -9.10
CA ARG A 162 -5.14 7.55 -10.16
C ARG A 162 -6.06 6.42 -10.61
N TYR A 163 -6.79 5.82 -9.69
CA TYR A 163 -7.61 4.64 -9.91
C TYR A 163 -9.07 4.93 -9.59
N PRO A 164 -10.03 4.30 -10.29
CA PRO A 164 -11.46 4.47 -10.04
C PRO A 164 -11.90 3.71 -8.78
N LEU A 165 -11.30 4.05 -7.63
CA LEU A 165 -11.61 3.42 -6.35
C LEU A 165 -13.02 3.80 -5.92
N SER A 166 -13.82 2.80 -5.56
CA SER A 166 -15.16 2.98 -5.03
C SER A 166 -15.20 2.91 -3.50
N GLU A 167 -14.32 2.08 -2.90
CA GLU A 167 -14.38 1.79 -1.48
C GLU A 167 -13.00 1.44 -0.90
N ALA A 168 -12.88 1.67 0.41
CA ALA A 168 -11.81 1.13 1.24
C ALA A 168 -12.46 0.33 2.38
N VAL A 169 -12.04 -0.92 2.56
CA VAL A 169 -12.64 -1.86 3.51
C VAL A 169 -11.55 -2.60 4.29
N GLY A 170 -11.87 -3.14 5.45
CA GLY A 170 -10.98 -4.02 6.20
C GLY A 170 -10.95 -5.44 5.61
N HIS A 171 -9.91 -6.20 5.93
CA HIS A 171 -9.79 -7.60 5.54
C HIS A 171 -10.95 -8.45 6.10
N GLU A 172 -11.40 -8.12 7.32
CA GLU A 172 -12.58 -8.73 7.95
C GLU A 172 -13.86 -8.60 7.13
N HIS A 173 -13.99 -7.56 6.31
CA HIS A 173 -15.16 -7.35 5.48
C HIS A 173 -15.15 -8.22 4.20
N VAL A 174 -13.97 -8.55 3.68
CA VAL A 174 -13.84 -9.38 2.47
C VAL A 174 -13.63 -10.86 2.78
N ALA A 175 -13.28 -11.20 4.03
CA ALA A 175 -13.08 -12.57 4.49
C ALA A 175 -13.59 -12.79 5.94
N PRO A 176 -14.86 -12.47 6.26
CA PRO A 176 -15.37 -12.32 7.63
C PRO A 176 -15.29 -13.57 8.49
N VAL A 177 -15.31 -14.76 7.89
CA VAL A 177 -15.20 -16.04 8.63
C VAL A 177 -13.75 -16.37 9.00
N ARG A 178 -12.78 -15.75 8.34
CA ARG A 178 -11.38 -16.15 8.38
C ARG A 178 -10.45 -15.06 8.94
N LYS A 179 -10.88 -13.81 8.88
CA LYS A 179 -10.08 -12.62 9.20
C LYS A 179 -10.84 -11.64 10.07
N ALA A 180 -10.13 -10.96 10.93
CA ALA A 180 -10.66 -9.92 11.80
C ALA A 180 -9.82 -8.61 11.73
N ASP A 181 -8.76 -8.59 10.94
CA ASP A 181 -7.89 -7.42 10.74
C ASP A 181 -8.47 -6.43 9.71
N PRO A 182 -8.21 -5.14 9.85
CA PRO A 182 -7.46 -4.49 10.91
C PRO A 182 -8.24 -4.28 12.22
N GLY A 183 -9.54 -4.61 12.25
CA GLY A 183 -10.44 -4.31 13.38
C GLY A 183 -10.86 -2.83 13.41
N PRO A 184 -11.55 -2.39 14.48
CA PRO A 184 -12.17 -1.07 14.57
C PRO A 184 -11.19 0.06 14.99
N GLY A 185 -9.88 -0.15 14.92
CA GLY A 185 -8.83 0.79 15.33
C GLY A 185 -8.70 2.07 14.52
#